data_28cda20830abcfd7fdd88e8db20d2014
#
_entry.id   28cda20830abcfd7fdd88e8db20d2014
#
_cell.length_a   1.000
_cell.length_b   1.000
_cell.length_c   1.000
_cell.angle_alpha   90.00
_cell.angle_beta   90.00
_cell.angle_gamma   90.00
#
_symmetry.space_group_name_H-M   'P 1'
#
loop_
_entity.id
_entity.type
_entity.pdbx_description
1 polymer ?
#
loop_
_entity_poly.entity_id
_entity_poly.type
_entity_poly.pdbx_seq_one_letter_code
_entity_poly.pdbx_strand_id
1 'polypeptide(L)'
;MIGAHVIAGAASEEKRAFVRAQGADEAIDYTAEEWRKTLAAMAGGRPMDVVFDAVGGDISPIAFRTLGWRGQHLVVGFAAGKIPALPLNIALLKGASLVGVDSAQIHKREPDTYDRLRNNIAAWLETGAVEPPPTMVFPFERFLDAFEAISSRQAVGKIVVEMNS
;
A
#
# COMPACT_ATOMS: atom_id res chain seq x y z
N MET A 1 -5.50 1.19 -15.43
CA MET A 1 -6.58 0.20 -15.58
C MET A 1 -7.94 0.77 -15.20
N ILE A 2 -8.14 1.37 -14.03
CA ILE A 2 -9.42 2.00 -13.62
C ILE A 2 -9.37 3.54 -13.69
N GLY A 3 -8.27 4.13 -14.12
CA GLY A 3 -8.10 5.58 -14.26
C GLY A 3 -8.04 6.36 -12.94
N ALA A 4 -7.66 5.72 -11.84
CA ALA A 4 -7.44 6.40 -10.57
C ALA A 4 -6.15 7.22 -10.61
N HIS A 5 -6.18 8.43 -10.05
CA HIS A 5 -4.97 9.21 -9.76
C HIS A 5 -4.36 8.72 -8.44
N VAL A 6 -3.13 8.23 -8.50
CA VAL A 6 -2.47 7.54 -7.38
C VAL A 6 -1.33 8.39 -6.81
N ILE A 7 -1.44 8.75 -5.53
CA ILE A 7 -0.37 9.38 -4.77
C ILE A 7 0.18 8.35 -3.79
N ALA A 8 1.39 7.85 -4.02
CA ALA A 8 1.99 6.82 -3.19
C ALA A 8 2.80 7.42 -2.03
N GLY A 9 2.60 6.91 -0.81
CA GLY A 9 3.37 7.30 0.38
C GLY A 9 4.62 6.45 0.57
N ALA A 10 5.81 7.06 0.63
CA ALA A 10 7.06 6.35 0.94
C ALA A 10 8.06 7.24 1.69
N ALA A 11 8.75 6.66 2.70
CA ALA A 11 9.59 7.42 3.63
C ALA A 11 10.94 7.87 3.03
N SER A 12 11.52 7.13 2.06
CA SER A 12 12.80 7.51 1.45
C SER A 12 12.62 7.96 -0.01
N GLU A 13 13.54 8.80 -0.50
CA GLU A 13 13.51 9.24 -1.90
C GLU A 13 13.66 8.07 -2.88
N GLU A 14 14.51 7.13 -2.56
CA GLU A 14 14.67 5.90 -3.35
C GLU A 14 13.33 5.16 -3.54
N LYS A 15 12.58 4.98 -2.44
CA LYS A 15 11.25 4.35 -2.50
C LYS A 15 10.22 5.21 -3.21
N ARG A 16 10.30 6.53 -3.10
CA ARG A 16 9.42 7.44 -3.86
C ARG A 16 9.71 7.39 -5.36
N ALA A 17 11.00 7.36 -5.75
CA ALA A 17 11.38 7.14 -7.14
C ALA A 17 10.89 5.79 -7.67
N PHE A 18 11.04 4.74 -6.86
CA PHE A 18 10.57 3.40 -7.19
C PHE A 18 9.05 3.36 -7.45
N VAL A 19 8.22 3.90 -6.55
CA VAL A 19 6.76 3.83 -6.74
C VAL A 19 6.29 4.65 -7.94
N ARG A 20 6.97 5.78 -8.27
CA ARG A 20 6.71 6.51 -9.53
C ARG A 20 7.04 5.65 -10.74
N ALA A 21 8.17 4.96 -10.73
CA ALA A 21 8.56 4.03 -11.81
C ALA A 21 7.58 2.85 -11.96
N GLN A 22 6.88 2.49 -10.87
CA GLN A 22 5.83 1.46 -10.87
C GLN A 22 4.44 2.01 -11.26
N GLY A 23 4.33 3.25 -11.69
CA GLY A 23 3.11 3.83 -12.24
C GLY A 23 2.28 4.67 -11.26
N ALA A 24 2.79 5.03 -10.08
CA ALA A 24 2.16 6.07 -9.28
C ALA A 24 2.32 7.43 -9.96
N ASP A 25 1.22 8.21 -10.05
CA ASP A 25 1.25 9.54 -10.65
C ASP A 25 2.13 10.49 -9.85
N GLU A 26 2.07 10.38 -8.52
CA GLU A 26 2.87 11.16 -7.60
C GLU A 26 3.35 10.32 -6.40
N ALA A 27 4.36 10.83 -5.69
CA ALA A 27 4.84 10.17 -4.47
C ALA A 27 5.16 11.19 -3.39
N ILE A 28 4.77 10.89 -2.13
CA ILE A 28 4.90 11.78 -1.00
C ILE A 28 5.70 11.15 0.15
N ASP A 29 6.47 11.98 0.86
CA ASP A 29 7.08 11.60 2.13
C ASP A 29 6.07 11.76 3.26
N TYR A 30 5.47 10.64 3.69
CA TYR A 30 4.51 10.65 4.78
C TYR A 30 5.15 10.79 6.17
N THR A 31 6.49 10.82 6.26
CA THR A 31 7.22 11.05 7.52
C THR A 31 7.51 12.52 7.77
N ALA A 32 7.40 13.36 6.75
CA ALA A 32 7.56 14.81 6.86
C ALA A 32 6.46 15.43 7.73
N GLU A 33 6.79 16.43 8.55
CA GLU A 33 5.84 17.07 9.49
C GLU A 33 4.59 17.61 8.78
N GLU A 34 4.76 18.23 7.61
CA GLU A 34 3.70 18.89 6.84
C GLU A 34 3.14 18.05 5.68
N TRP A 35 3.36 16.72 5.69
CA TRP A 35 2.99 15.87 4.58
C TRP A 35 1.51 16.01 4.15
N ARG A 36 0.60 16.29 5.09
CA ARG A 36 -0.83 16.50 4.76
C ARG A 36 -1.07 17.73 3.90
N LYS A 37 -0.34 18.82 4.12
CA LYS A 37 -0.43 20.03 3.30
C LYS A 37 0.12 19.75 1.90
N THR A 38 1.23 19.02 1.85
CA THR A 38 1.83 18.59 0.59
C THR A 38 0.87 17.69 -0.18
N LEU A 39 0.24 16.71 0.48
CA LEU A 39 -0.77 15.84 -0.11
C LEU A 39 -1.96 16.65 -0.67
N ALA A 40 -2.46 17.62 0.09
CA ALA A 40 -3.56 18.45 -0.34
C ALA A 40 -3.19 19.31 -1.58
N ALA A 41 -1.95 19.82 -1.63
CA ALA A 41 -1.45 20.54 -2.79
C ALA A 41 -1.34 19.66 -4.03
N MET A 42 -0.76 18.45 -3.90
CA MET A 42 -0.66 17.44 -4.96
C MET A 42 -2.04 17.07 -5.50
N ALA A 43 -3.02 16.89 -4.62
CA ALA A 43 -4.39 16.59 -5.01
C ALA A 43 -5.18 17.79 -5.58
N GLY A 44 -4.53 18.95 -5.76
CA GLY A 44 -5.21 20.17 -6.21
C GLY A 44 -6.31 20.65 -5.24
N GLY A 45 -6.11 20.45 -3.93
CA GLY A 45 -7.07 20.79 -2.87
C GLY A 45 -8.24 19.79 -2.72
N ARG A 46 -8.31 18.76 -3.56
CA ARG A 46 -9.35 17.73 -3.46
C ARG A 46 -9.05 16.76 -2.32
N PRO A 47 -10.06 16.32 -1.56
CA PRO A 47 -9.87 15.24 -0.59
C PRO A 47 -9.65 13.89 -1.29
N MET A 48 -9.10 12.92 -0.55
CA MET A 48 -8.90 11.57 -1.07
C MET A 48 -10.23 10.79 -1.09
N ASP A 49 -10.45 10.03 -2.15
CA ASP A 49 -11.58 9.10 -2.24
C ASP A 49 -11.27 7.80 -1.51
N VAL A 50 -10.02 7.33 -1.64
CA VAL A 50 -9.57 6.07 -1.03
C VAL A 50 -8.19 6.25 -0.41
N VAL A 51 -8.01 5.70 0.78
CA VAL A 51 -6.71 5.48 1.42
C VAL A 51 -6.48 3.98 1.53
N PHE A 52 -5.43 3.46 0.90
CA PHE A 52 -4.98 2.07 1.02
C PHE A 52 -3.86 2.03 2.08
N ASP A 53 -4.16 1.52 3.26
CA ASP A 53 -3.26 1.57 4.42
C ASP A 53 -2.73 0.18 4.79
N ALA A 54 -1.50 -0.11 4.39
CA ALA A 54 -0.74 -1.28 4.80
C ALA A 54 0.22 -0.99 5.98
N VAL A 55 0.34 0.28 6.40
CA VAL A 55 1.32 0.74 7.38
C VAL A 55 0.76 0.73 8.79
N GLY A 56 -0.45 1.25 8.98
CA GLY A 56 -1.03 1.42 10.31
C GLY A 56 -0.30 2.48 11.15
N GLY A 57 -0.20 2.24 12.46
CA GLY A 57 0.51 3.12 13.38
C GLY A 57 -0.11 4.51 13.49
N ASP A 58 0.72 5.49 13.85
CA ASP A 58 0.26 6.88 14.09
C ASP A 58 -0.09 7.63 12.80
N ILE A 59 0.31 7.11 11.63
CA ILE A 59 -0.02 7.70 10.35
C ILE A 59 -1.48 7.44 9.94
N SER A 60 -2.03 6.29 10.32
CA SER A 60 -3.37 5.83 9.91
C SER A 60 -4.50 6.80 10.29
N PRO A 61 -4.63 7.27 11.55
CA PRO A 61 -5.64 8.27 11.91
C PRO A 61 -5.46 9.61 11.19
N ILE A 62 -4.22 9.94 10.82
CA ILE A 62 -3.91 11.16 10.08
C ILE A 62 -4.35 10.99 8.61
N ALA A 63 -4.03 9.85 8.00
CA ALA A 63 -4.45 9.51 6.65
C ALA A 63 -5.98 9.46 6.51
N PHE A 64 -6.67 8.89 7.52
CA PHE A 64 -8.15 8.90 7.54
C PHE A 64 -8.73 10.32 7.43
N ARG A 65 -8.09 11.31 8.06
CA ARG A 65 -8.54 12.71 8.00
C ARG A 65 -8.40 13.36 6.62
N THR A 66 -7.66 12.77 5.70
CA THR A 66 -7.52 13.27 4.32
C THR A 66 -8.69 12.88 3.43
N LEU A 67 -9.49 11.89 3.85
CA LEU A 67 -10.67 11.43 3.11
C LEU A 67 -11.72 12.52 2.94
N GLY A 68 -12.39 12.48 1.81
CA GLY A 68 -13.60 13.24 1.54
C GLY A 68 -14.87 12.56 2.03
N TRP A 69 -16.00 13.17 1.70
CA TRP A 69 -17.33 12.61 1.94
C TRP A 69 -17.49 11.27 1.20
N ARG A 70 -17.92 10.22 1.92
CA ARG A 70 -18.00 8.83 1.45
C ARG A 70 -16.67 8.19 1.05
N GLY A 71 -15.55 8.80 1.41
CA GLY A 71 -14.24 8.21 1.20
C GLY A 71 -14.05 6.93 2.02
N GLN A 72 -13.13 6.08 1.58
CA GLN A 72 -12.88 4.77 2.20
C GLN A 72 -11.43 4.66 2.66
N HIS A 73 -11.23 4.26 3.90
CA HIS A 73 -9.93 3.86 4.42
C HIS A 73 -9.85 2.34 4.48
N LEU A 74 -9.05 1.76 3.59
CA LEU A 74 -8.85 0.33 3.49
C LEU A 74 -7.73 -0.09 4.46
N VAL A 75 -8.07 -0.82 5.51
CA VAL A 75 -7.12 -1.37 6.48
C VAL A 75 -6.60 -2.69 5.94
N VAL A 76 -5.36 -2.70 5.45
CA VAL A 76 -4.73 -3.86 4.81
C VAL A 76 -3.68 -4.51 5.69
N GLY A 77 -3.03 -3.73 6.56
CA GLY A 77 -1.99 -4.25 7.44
C GLY A 77 -1.45 -3.23 8.44
N PHE A 78 -0.47 -3.67 9.22
CA PHE A 78 0.14 -2.88 10.30
C PHE A 78 1.67 -3.00 10.27
N ALA A 79 2.28 -2.69 9.12
CA ALA A 79 3.73 -2.82 8.93
C ALA A 79 4.56 -1.94 9.89
N ALA A 80 3.97 -0.89 10.47
CA ALA A 80 4.58 -0.11 11.55
C ALA A 80 4.59 -0.83 12.90
N GLY A 81 3.90 -1.98 13.04
CA GLY A 81 3.81 -2.78 14.26
C GLY A 81 2.76 -2.30 15.26
N LYS A 82 2.41 -1.02 15.25
CA LYS A 82 1.40 -0.44 16.15
C LYS A 82 0.02 -0.46 15.50
N ILE A 83 -0.96 -1.06 16.17
CA ILE A 83 -2.36 -1.01 15.74
C ILE A 83 -2.93 0.38 16.11
N PRO A 84 -3.45 1.14 15.12
CA PRO A 84 -3.97 2.47 15.37
C PRO A 84 -5.33 2.44 16.07
N ALA A 85 -5.64 3.51 16.81
CA ALA A 85 -6.97 3.77 17.32
C ALA A 85 -7.57 4.99 16.61
N LEU A 86 -8.75 4.84 16.00
CA LEU A 86 -9.47 5.92 15.36
C LEU A 86 -10.65 6.32 16.24
N PRO A 87 -10.75 7.59 16.71
CA PRO A 87 -11.94 8.09 17.38
C PRO A 87 -13.16 8.05 16.46
N LEU A 88 -14.22 7.36 16.85
CA LEU A 88 -15.41 7.11 16.01
C LEU A 88 -16.10 8.39 15.53
N ASN A 89 -16.04 9.48 16.32
CA ASN A 89 -16.58 10.77 15.91
C ASN A 89 -15.99 11.32 14.61
N ILE A 90 -14.75 10.95 14.29
CA ILE A 90 -14.09 11.41 13.05
C ILE A 90 -14.76 10.74 11.85
N ALA A 91 -15.04 9.44 11.93
CA ALA A 91 -15.77 8.73 10.88
C ALA A 91 -17.16 9.34 10.66
N LEU A 92 -17.88 9.65 11.74
CA LEU A 92 -19.18 10.32 11.67
C LEU A 92 -19.09 11.70 10.99
N LEU A 93 -18.16 12.56 11.44
CA LEU A 93 -18.02 13.92 10.91
C LEU A 93 -17.56 13.96 9.45
N LYS A 94 -16.75 13.00 9.05
CA LYS A 94 -16.27 12.85 7.67
C LYS A 94 -17.29 12.17 6.74
N GLY A 95 -18.26 11.43 7.29
CA GLY A 95 -19.12 10.55 6.51
C GLY A 95 -18.33 9.51 5.72
N ALA A 96 -17.17 9.12 6.24
CA ALA A 96 -16.23 8.19 5.61
C ALA A 96 -16.25 6.82 6.28
N SER A 97 -15.79 5.80 5.57
CA SER A 97 -15.82 4.41 6.02
C SER A 97 -14.43 3.88 6.35
N LEU A 98 -14.35 3.02 7.37
CA LEU A 98 -13.20 2.18 7.66
C LEU A 98 -13.53 0.75 7.19
N VAL A 99 -12.75 0.20 6.29
CA VAL A 99 -13.01 -1.09 5.65
C VAL A 99 -11.82 -2.02 5.89
N GLY A 100 -12.05 -3.15 6.53
CA GLY A 100 -11.04 -4.21 6.69
C GLY A 100 -10.85 -4.98 5.39
N VAL A 101 -9.60 -5.21 5.00
CA VAL A 101 -9.22 -5.99 3.81
C VAL A 101 -8.28 -7.12 4.23
N ASP A 102 -8.85 -8.30 4.44
CA ASP A 102 -8.10 -9.51 4.82
C ASP A 102 -8.17 -10.53 3.68
N SER A 103 -7.12 -10.58 2.87
CA SER A 103 -7.04 -11.48 1.71
C SER A 103 -7.09 -12.97 2.09
N ALA A 104 -6.60 -13.34 3.27
CA ALA A 104 -6.66 -14.73 3.76
C ALA A 104 -8.11 -15.13 4.08
N GLN A 105 -8.91 -14.21 4.62
CA GLN A 105 -10.33 -14.47 4.87
C GLN A 105 -11.14 -14.52 3.57
N ILE A 106 -10.80 -13.71 2.57
CA ILE A 106 -11.44 -13.78 1.24
C ILE A 106 -11.23 -15.17 0.65
N HIS A 107 -10.00 -15.69 0.67
CA HIS A 107 -9.72 -17.05 0.19
C HIS A 107 -10.56 -18.11 0.91
N LYS A 108 -10.68 -18.00 2.24
CA LYS A 108 -11.40 -18.98 3.05
C LYS A 108 -12.92 -18.91 2.93
N ARG A 109 -13.47 -17.69 2.86
CA ARG A 109 -14.93 -17.43 2.95
C ARG A 109 -15.59 -17.24 1.61
N GLU A 110 -14.84 -16.79 0.62
CA GLU A 110 -15.31 -16.42 -0.72
C GLU A 110 -14.38 -17.02 -1.79
N PRO A 111 -14.22 -18.36 -1.88
CA PRO A 111 -13.27 -19.00 -2.78
C PRO A 111 -13.47 -18.60 -4.24
N ASP A 112 -14.71 -18.48 -4.71
CA ASP A 112 -15.01 -18.07 -6.08
C ASP A 112 -14.56 -16.63 -6.37
N THR A 113 -14.71 -15.73 -5.39
CA THR A 113 -14.21 -14.36 -5.48
C THR A 113 -12.69 -14.34 -5.52
N TYR A 114 -12.04 -15.13 -4.67
CA TYR A 114 -10.59 -15.26 -4.64
C TYR A 114 -10.04 -15.79 -5.95
N ASP A 115 -10.62 -16.86 -6.50
CA ASP A 115 -10.19 -17.45 -7.77
C ASP A 115 -10.36 -16.48 -8.94
N ARG A 116 -11.47 -15.74 -8.98
CA ARG A 116 -11.68 -14.68 -9.97
C ARG A 116 -10.62 -13.59 -9.87
N LEU A 117 -10.29 -13.11 -8.67
CA LEU A 117 -9.25 -12.10 -8.45
C LEU A 117 -7.88 -12.62 -8.88
N ARG A 118 -7.53 -13.85 -8.52
CA ARG A 118 -6.28 -14.49 -8.91
C ARG A 118 -6.16 -14.63 -10.44
N ASN A 119 -7.21 -15.09 -11.08
CA ASN A 119 -7.25 -15.27 -12.54
C ASN A 119 -7.13 -13.91 -13.26
N ASN A 120 -7.75 -12.85 -12.75
CA ASN A 120 -7.60 -11.50 -13.28
C ASN A 120 -6.15 -11.01 -13.17
N ILE A 121 -5.50 -11.23 -12.02
CA ILE A 121 -4.09 -10.84 -11.84
C ILE A 121 -3.20 -11.63 -12.80
N ALA A 122 -3.40 -12.94 -12.96
CA ALA A 122 -2.65 -13.76 -13.90
C ALA A 122 -2.80 -13.23 -15.35
N ALA A 123 -4.02 -12.96 -15.77
CA ALA A 123 -4.29 -12.42 -17.10
C ALA A 123 -3.66 -11.02 -17.31
N TRP A 124 -3.62 -10.17 -16.30
CA TRP A 124 -2.95 -8.87 -16.40
C TRP A 124 -1.42 -8.99 -16.52
N LEU A 125 -0.82 -9.96 -15.83
CA LEU A 125 0.61 -10.26 -15.96
C LEU A 125 0.92 -10.85 -17.37
N GLU A 126 0.12 -11.80 -17.85
CA GLU A 126 0.27 -12.42 -19.15
C GLU A 126 0.14 -11.42 -20.30
N THR A 127 -0.76 -10.45 -20.18
CA THR A 127 -0.97 -9.41 -21.20
C THR A 127 -0.02 -8.23 -21.09
N GLY A 128 0.84 -8.19 -20.07
CA GLY A 128 1.71 -7.04 -19.76
C GLY A 128 0.95 -5.81 -19.26
N ALA A 129 -0.34 -5.92 -18.91
CA ALA A 129 -1.12 -4.83 -18.33
C ALA A 129 -0.63 -4.44 -16.92
N VAL A 130 0.01 -5.37 -16.24
CA VAL A 130 0.74 -5.16 -15.00
C VAL A 130 2.12 -5.80 -15.13
N GLU A 131 3.16 -5.05 -14.85
CA GLU A 131 4.52 -5.58 -14.76
C GLU A 131 4.82 -5.99 -13.32
N PRO A 132 5.46 -7.17 -13.09
CA PRO A 132 5.88 -7.55 -11.76
C PRO A 132 6.95 -6.56 -11.26
N PRO A 133 6.94 -6.19 -9.96
CA PRO A 133 7.96 -5.31 -9.42
C PRO A 133 9.35 -5.96 -9.52
N PRO A 134 10.42 -5.17 -9.65
CA PRO A 134 11.79 -5.65 -9.57
C PRO A 134 12.01 -6.54 -8.35
N THR A 135 12.81 -7.58 -8.53
CA THR A 135 13.04 -8.60 -7.51
C THR A 135 14.51 -8.60 -7.09
N MET A 136 14.76 -8.55 -5.79
CA MET A 136 16.07 -8.82 -5.20
C MET A 136 16.17 -10.34 -4.98
N VAL A 137 17.11 -10.99 -5.67
CA VAL A 137 17.29 -12.44 -5.57
C VAL A 137 18.48 -12.75 -4.68
N PHE A 138 18.30 -13.62 -3.71
CA PHE A 138 19.35 -14.14 -2.85
C PHE A 138 19.45 -15.65 -3.04
N PRO A 139 20.66 -16.22 -3.15
CA PRO A 139 20.84 -17.67 -3.12
C PRO A 139 20.48 -18.22 -1.75
N PHE A 140 20.07 -19.49 -1.69
CA PHE A 140 19.62 -20.10 -0.42
C PHE A 140 20.68 -19.98 0.69
N GLU A 141 21.95 -20.11 0.37
CA GLU A 141 23.07 -20.00 1.33
C GLU A 141 23.14 -18.63 2.01
N ARG A 142 22.52 -17.62 1.40
CA ARG A 142 22.46 -16.23 1.88
C ARG A 142 21.05 -15.81 2.32
N PHE A 143 20.20 -16.76 2.70
CA PHE A 143 18.81 -16.45 3.08
C PHE A 143 18.71 -15.48 4.28
N LEU A 144 19.70 -15.47 5.19
CA LEU A 144 19.74 -14.53 6.31
C LEU A 144 19.91 -13.08 5.83
N ASP A 145 20.66 -12.84 4.76
CA ASP A 145 20.81 -11.51 4.17
C ASP A 145 19.46 -11.01 3.60
N ALA A 146 18.65 -11.93 3.06
CA ALA A 146 17.30 -11.61 2.62
C ALA A 146 16.40 -11.14 3.79
N PHE A 147 16.48 -11.80 4.94
CA PHE A 147 15.77 -11.39 6.16
C PHE A 147 16.31 -10.05 6.70
N GLU A 148 17.61 -9.82 6.66
CA GLU A 148 18.22 -8.55 7.06
C GLU A 148 17.75 -7.40 6.17
N ALA A 149 17.69 -7.59 4.86
CA ALA A 149 17.18 -6.59 3.91
C ALA A 149 15.71 -6.21 4.20
N ILE A 150 14.88 -7.16 4.64
CA ILE A 150 13.48 -6.90 5.06
C ILE A 150 13.47 -6.13 6.38
N SER A 151 14.18 -6.62 7.40
CA SER A 151 14.13 -6.09 8.77
C SER A 151 14.73 -4.69 8.87
N SER A 152 15.77 -4.40 8.11
CA SER A 152 16.40 -3.08 7.98
C SER A 152 15.58 -2.09 7.12
N ARG A 153 14.45 -2.53 6.54
CA ARG A 153 13.60 -1.74 5.63
C ARG A 153 14.33 -1.22 4.37
N GLN A 154 15.43 -1.84 3.99
CA GLN A 154 16.19 -1.51 2.77
C GLN A 154 15.58 -2.16 1.52
N ALA A 155 14.71 -3.16 1.69
CA ALA A 155 14.07 -3.83 0.57
C ALA A 155 13.26 -2.86 -0.29
N VAL A 156 13.51 -2.89 -1.60
CA VAL A 156 12.74 -2.21 -2.64
C VAL A 156 12.25 -3.28 -3.62
N GLY A 157 10.94 -3.37 -3.83
CA GLY A 157 10.32 -4.43 -4.62
C GLY A 157 10.15 -5.74 -3.85
N LYS A 158 10.31 -6.87 -4.54
CA LYS A 158 10.18 -8.22 -3.97
C LYS A 158 11.54 -8.79 -3.57
N ILE A 159 11.56 -9.59 -2.50
CA ILE A 159 12.70 -10.42 -2.15
C ILE A 159 12.34 -11.88 -2.44
N VAL A 160 13.23 -12.56 -3.13
CA VAL A 160 13.12 -13.98 -3.46
C VAL A 160 14.39 -14.69 -3.00
N VAL A 161 14.24 -15.84 -2.36
CA VAL A 161 15.33 -16.76 -2.08
C VAL A 161 15.24 -17.88 -3.10
N GLU A 162 16.30 -18.01 -3.93
CA GLU A 162 16.38 -19.02 -4.97
C GLU A 162 16.90 -20.34 -4.38
N MET A 163 16.09 -21.38 -4.54
CA MET A 163 16.48 -22.74 -4.13
C MET A 163 17.19 -23.39 -5.32
N ASN A 164 18.53 -23.54 -5.25
CA ASN A 164 19.26 -24.29 -6.26
C ASN A 164 18.81 -25.75 -6.22
N SER A 165 18.45 -26.29 -7.37
CA SER A 165 18.12 -27.70 -7.57
C SER A 165 19.38 -28.55 -7.64
#